data_104f3b00ba8b843183e046c843fb4a5b
#
_entry.id   104f3b00ba8b843183e046c843fb4a5b
#
_cell.length_a   1.000
_cell.length_b   1.000
_cell.length_c   1.000
_cell.angle_alpha   90.00
_cell.angle_beta   90.00
_cell.angle_gamma   90.00
#
_symmetry.space_group_name_H-M   'P 1'
#
loop_
_entity.id
_entity.type
_entity.pdbx_description
1 polymer ?
#
loop_
_entity_poly.entity_id
_entity_poly.type
_entity_poly.pdbx_seq_one_letter_code
_entity_poly.pdbx_strand_id
1 'polypeptide(L)'
;MKKFRGVLALLALLVVVAVVPAAMADAPIEGRIGRAELRFMEGMIDHHQMAIDMANDCLMRTDISDALRTECQAVIDSQQPEIEQMQAWLLAWYNVQYAPMSMMDMMGDGMAGMDHSNMDMSNMPATDPAMMMGMMAGFNRLEGMDYEVAWLESMIDHHNDAIHMSERLLERDADSAAHAELRDMAQAIIDAQTEEIARYEEMLTTMSAA
;
A
#
# COMPACT_ATOMS: atom_id res chain seq x y z
N MET A 1 19.20 -40.31 -19.42
CA MET A 1 18.30 -39.55 -18.57
C MET A 1 18.83 -38.11 -18.48
N LYS A 2 18.28 -37.18 -19.30
CA LYS A 2 18.71 -35.77 -19.32
C LYS A 2 17.84 -34.98 -18.36
N LYS A 3 18.44 -34.44 -17.28
CA LYS A 3 17.78 -33.56 -16.33
C LYS A 3 17.63 -32.19 -16.99
N PHE A 4 16.39 -31.81 -17.31
CA PHE A 4 16.05 -30.43 -17.64
C PHE A 4 16.08 -29.61 -16.35
N ARG A 5 17.06 -28.74 -16.22
CA ARG A 5 17.07 -27.67 -15.23
C ARG A 5 16.32 -26.50 -15.85
N GLY A 6 15.06 -26.33 -15.48
CA GLY A 6 14.33 -25.11 -15.76
C GLY A 6 14.95 -23.98 -14.96
N VAL A 7 15.54 -23.01 -15.65
CA VAL A 7 15.96 -21.75 -15.06
C VAL A 7 14.69 -20.88 -15.10
N LEU A 8 14.05 -20.73 -13.95
CA LEU A 8 13.01 -19.69 -13.77
C LEU A 8 13.74 -18.35 -13.85
N ALA A 9 13.58 -17.64 -14.95
CA ALA A 9 14.04 -16.27 -15.05
C ALA A 9 13.03 -15.39 -14.31
N LEU A 10 13.40 -14.98 -13.10
CA LEU A 10 12.70 -13.92 -12.37
C LEU A 10 12.90 -12.63 -13.17
N LEU A 11 11.88 -12.22 -13.92
CA LEU A 11 11.82 -10.86 -14.49
C LEU A 11 11.39 -9.95 -13.35
N ALA A 12 12.36 -9.38 -12.64
CA ALA A 12 12.10 -8.22 -11.80
C ALA A 12 11.72 -7.07 -12.76
N LEU A 13 10.44 -6.72 -12.80
CA LEU A 13 9.97 -5.53 -13.46
C LEU A 13 10.46 -4.34 -12.63
N LEU A 14 11.57 -3.75 -13.04
CA LEU A 14 12.06 -2.50 -12.47
C LEU A 14 11.10 -1.41 -12.96
N VAL A 15 10.14 -1.03 -12.13
CA VAL A 15 9.39 0.21 -12.33
C VAL A 15 10.40 1.34 -12.12
N VAL A 16 10.97 1.83 -13.19
CA VAL A 16 11.77 3.06 -13.17
C VAL A 16 10.79 4.21 -13.02
N VAL A 17 10.50 4.59 -11.78
CA VAL A 17 9.86 5.89 -11.52
C VAL A 17 10.84 6.94 -12.00
N ALA A 18 10.56 7.54 -13.14
CA ALA A 18 11.33 8.67 -13.63
C ALA A 18 11.11 9.81 -12.63
N VAL A 19 12.13 10.14 -11.85
CA VAL A 19 12.16 11.35 -11.03
C VAL A 19 12.08 12.52 -12.01
N VAL A 20 10.89 13.06 -12.21
CA VAL A 20 10.67 14.27 -12.99
C VAL A 20 11.35 15.42 -12.23
N PRO A 21 12.30 16.14 -12.81
CA PRO A 21 12.89 17.28 -12.12
C PRO A 21 11.79 18.30 -11.80
N ALA A 22 11.83 18.86 -10.60
CA ALA A 22 10.88 19.82 -10.01
C ALA A 22 10.77 21.19 -10.76
N ALA A 23 10.87 21.21 -12.07
CA ALA A 23 11.00 22.40 -12.89
C ALA A 23 9.70 22.86 -13.57
N MET A 24 8.60 22.13 -13.40
CA MET A 24 7.27 22.59 -13.79
C MET A 24 6.28 22.18 -12.69
N ALA A 25 6.19 22.99 -11.65
CA ALA A 25 5.07 22.87 -10.72
C ALA A 25 3.81 23.24 -11.52
N ASP A 26 3.02 22.27 -11.89
CA ASP A 26 1.69 22.52 -12.41
C ASP A 26 0.89 23.29 -11.35
N ALA A 27 0.07 24.22 -11.81
CA ALA A 27 -0.69 25.04 -10.88
C ALA A 27 -1.70 24.17 -10.14
N PRO A 28 -2.01 24.47 -8.87
CA PRO A 28 -2.98 23.70 -8.11
C PRO A 28 -4.34 23.68 -8.83
N ILE A 29 -4.93 22.52 -8.93
CA ILE A 29 -6.27 22.36 -9.48
C ILE A 29 -7.28 22.74 -8.39
N GLU A 30 -8.14 23.71 -8.73
CA GLU A 30 -9.14 24.20 -7.77
C GLU A 30 -10.43 23.36 -7.79
N GLY A 31 -11.26 23.57 -6.78
CA GLY A 31 -12.61 23.04 -6.73
C GLY A 31 -12.69 21.57 -6.33
N ARG A 32 -13.61 20.84 -6.96
CA ARG A 32 -13.90 19.44 -6.56
C ARG A 32 -12.79 18.48 -6.96
N ILE A 33 -12.18 18.70 -8.11
CA ILE A 33 -11.11 17.85 -8.64
C ILE A 33 -9.88 17.96 -7.77
N GLY A 34 -9.37 19.17 -7.52
CA GLY A 34 -8.19 19.34 -6.65
C GLY A 34 -8.40 18.79 -5.24
N ARG A 35 -9.64 18.90 -4.69
CA ARG A 35 -9.93 18.23 -3.40
C ARG A 35 -9.96 16.71 -3.50
N ALA A 36 -10.28 16.14 -4.66
CA ALA A 36 -10.23 14.70 -4.86
C ALA A 36 -8.78 14.20 -4.94
N GLU A 37 -7.93 14.94 -5.66
CA GLU A 37 -6.50 14.64 -5.74
C GLU A 37 -5.80 14.73 -4.37
N LEU A 38 -6.07 15.81 -3.61
CA LEU A 38 -5.54 15.96 -2.25
C LEU A 38 -5.92 14.76 -1.37
N ARG A 39 -7.21 14.41 -1.33
CA ARG A 39 -7.68 13.28 -0.53
C ARG A 39 -7.13 11.94 -0.99
N PHE A 40 -6.95 11.77 -2.31
CA PHE A 40 -6.36 10.56 -2.84
C PHE A 40 -4.91 10.43 -2.40
N MET A 41 -4.10 11.48 -2.59
CA MET A 41 -2.69 11.44 -2.22
C MET A 41 -2.48 11.26 -0.72
N GLU A 42 -3.18 12.04 0.11
CA GLU A 42 -3.11 11.90 1.58
C GLU A 42 -3.54 10.50 2.02
N GLY A 43 -4.69 10.02 1.52
CA GLY A 43 -5.19 8.70 1.88
C GLY A 43 -4.33 7.56 1.37
N MET A 44 -3.76 7.66 0.16
CA MET A 44 -2.90 6.62 -0.40
C MET A 44 -1.53 6.60 0.27
N ILE A 45 -1.00 7.74 0.70
CA ILE A 45 0.22 7.81 1.51
C ILE A 45 0.05 7.05 2.83
N ASP A 46 -1.05 7.28 3.56
CA ASP A 46 -1.33 6.57 4.81
C ASP A 46 -1.55 5.07 4.55
N HIS A 47 -2.26 4.74 3.48
CA HIS A 47 -2.51 3.37 3.07
C HIS A 47 -1.21 2.62 2.76
N HIS A 48 -0.32 3.20 1.97
CA HIS A 48 0.98 2.61 1.65
C HIS A 48 1.89 2.48 2.87
N GLN A 49 1.88 3.48 3.77
CA GLN A 49 2.63 3.38 5.02
C GLN A 49 2.18 2.17 5.84
N MET A 50 0.90 1.87 5.84
CA MET A 50 0.36 0.69 6.51
C MET A 50 0.94 -0.61 5.95
N ALA A 51 1.00 -0.77 4.63
CA ALA A 51 1.61 -1.93 4.00
C ALA A 51 3.10 -2.05 4.33
N ILE A 52 3.82 -0.92 4.34
CA ILE A 52 5.24 -0.87 4.72
C ILE A 52 5.43 -1.29 6.18
N ASP A 53 4.56 -0.87 7.09
CA ASP A 53 4.62 -1.27 8.49
C ASP A 53 4.36 -2.78 8.64
N MET A 54 3.39 -3.34 7.91
CA MET A 54 3.13 -4.80 7.85
C MET A 54 4.32 -5.56 7.25
N ALA A 55 4.94 -5.03 6.21
CA ALA A 55 6.11 -5.64 5.57
C ALA A 55 7.34 -5.61 6.48
N ASN A 56 7.55 -4.53 7.21
CA ASN A 56 8.63 -4.43 8.20
C ASN A 56 8.44 -5.43 9.35
N ASP A 57 7.21 -5.59 9.86
CA ASP A 57 6.91 -6.63 10.87
C ASP A 57 7.24 -8.03 10.33
N CYS A 58 6.80 -8.32 9.11
CA CYS A 58 7.13 -9.57 8.42
C CYS A 58 8.65 -9.81 8.34
N LEU A 59 9.44 -8.81 7.95
CA LEU A 59 10.88 -8.94 7.79
C LEU A 59 11.63 -9.17 9.11
N MET A 60 11.06 -8.73 10.24
CA MET A 60 11.61 -8.99 11.58
C MET A 60 11.42 -10.44 12.04
N ARG A 61 10.53 -11.20 11.43
CA ARG A 61 10.26 -12.59 11.80
C ARG A 61 11.34 -13.54 11.32
N THR A 62 11.54 -14.61 12.08
CA THR A 62 12.53 -15.66 11.75
C THR A 62 11.88 -16.99 11.38
N ASP A 63 10.56 -17.08 11.52
CA ASP A 63 9.74 -18.28 11.37
C ASP A 63 8.89 -18.28 10.08
N ILE A 64 9.25 -17.45 9.11
CA ILE A 64 8.59 -17.32 7.80
C ILE A 64 9.45 -17.88 6.67
N SER A 65 8.81 -18.25 5.56
CA SER A 65 9.47 -18.71 4.34
C SER A 65 10.27 -17.60 3.65
N ASP A 66 11.29 -17.99 2.88
CA ASP A 66 12.03 -17.06 2.01
C ASP A 66 11.13 -16.45 0.93
N ALA A 67 10.07 -17.17 0.52
CA ALA A 67 9.11 -16.69 -0.45
C ALA A 67 8.32 -15.49 0.11
N LEU A 68 7.74 -15.62 1.31
CA LEU A 68 7.04 -14.49 1.94
C LEU A 68 7.99 -13.33 2.24
N ARG A 69 9.19 -13.62 2.71
CA ARG A 69 10.20 -12.58 2.95
C ARG A 69 10.51 -11.76 1.71
N THR A 70 10.53 -12.40 0.53
CA THR A 70 10.72 -11.72 -0.75
C THR A 70 9.56 -10.78 -1.07
N GLU A 71 8.32 -11.22 -0.85
CA GLU A 71 7.14 -10.37 -1.08
C GLU A 71 7.10 -9.19 -0.08
N CYS A 72 7.45 -9.42 1.21
CA CYS A 72 7.52 -8.33 2.19
C CYS A 72 8.54 -7.24 1.78
N GLN A 73 9.70 -7.63 1.26
CA GLN A 73 10.66 -6.66 0.73
C GLN A 73 10.14 -5.96 -0.53
N ALA A 74 9.47 -6.69 -1.41
CA ALA A 74 8.91 -6.12 -2.64
C ALA A 74 7.86 -5.05 -2.37
N VAL A 75 7.02 -5.22 -1.34
CA VAL A 75 6.05 -4.20 -0.89
C VAL A 75 6.76 -2.89 -0.52
N ILE A 76 7.84 -2.95 0.26
CA ILE A 76 8.59 -1.76 0.64
C ILE A 76 9.22 -1.09 -0.60
N ASP A 77 9.84 -1.90 -1.46
CA ASP A 77 10.55 -1.42 -2.63
C ASP A 77 9.61 -0.75 -3.66
N SER A 78 8.34 -1.19 -3.73
CA SER A 78 7.33 -0.62 -4.63
C SER A 78 6.63 0.60 -4.01
N GLN A 79 6.20 0.54 -2.76
CA GLN A 79 5.31 1.55 -2.19
C GLN A 79 6.03 2.76 -1.57
N GLN A 80 7.27 2.60 -1.08
CA GLN A 80 8.03 3.72 -0.55
C GLN A 80 8.28 4.84 -1.58
N PRO A 81 8.70 4.54 -2.84
CA PRO A 81 8.84 5.58 -3.87
C PRO A 81 7.54 6.28 -4.23
N GLU A 82 6.40 5.57 -4.16
CA GLU A 82 5.09 6.16 -4.45
C GLU A 82 4.67 7.16 -3.36
N ILE A 83 4.92 6.84 -2.08
CA ILE A 83 4.75 7.78 -0.97
C ILE A 83 5.57 9.05 -1.22
N GLU A 84 6.86 8.90 -1.50
CA GLU A 84 7.78 10.03 -1.71
C GLU A 84 7.34 10.90 -2.88
N GLN A 85 6.85 10.28 -3.95
CA GLN A 85 6.36 11.00 -5.12
C GLN A 85 5.06 11.77 -4.82
N MET A 86 4.10 11.16 -4.12
CA MET A 86 2.86 11.83 -3.72
C MET A 86 3.12 12.98 -2.74
N GLN A 87 4.06 12.81 -1.80
CA GLN A 87 4.49 13.89 -0.91
C GLN A 87 5.11 15.06 -1.68
N ALA A 88 5.93 14.76 -2.69
CA ALA A 88 6.51 15.78 -3.54
C ALA A 88 5.43 16.56 -4.33
N TRP A 89 4.42 15.88 -4.85
CA TRP A 89 3.28 16.52 -5.54
C TRP A 89 2.39 17.32 -4.60
N LEU A 90 2.09 16.82 -3.41
CA LEU A 90 1.33 17.58 -2.39
C LEU A 90 2.02 18.90 -2.07
N LEU A 91 3.34 18.88 -1.91
CA LEU A 91 4.12 20.09 -1.66
C LEU A 91 4.15 21.01 -2.90
N ALA A 92 4.44 20.47 -4.08
CA ALA A 92 4.64 21.25 -5.29
C ALA A 92 3.33 21.88 -5.80
N TRP A 93 2.23 21.11 -5.83
CA TRP A 93 0.96 21.57 -6.41
C TRP A 93 0.08 22.32 -5.41
N TYR A 94 0.08 21.87 -4.14
CA TYR A 94 -0.87 22.35 -3.14
C TYR A 94 -0.23 23.05 -1.95
N ASN A 95 1.10 23.11 -1.89
CA ASN A 95 1.86 23.62 -0.74
C ASN A 95 1.49 22.93 0.58
N VAL A 96 1.20 21.63 0.51
CA VAL A 96 0.88 20.76 1.65
C VAL A 96 2.09 19.90 1.97
N GLN A 97 2.60 20.02 3.19
CA GLN A 97 3.56 19.07 3.74
C GLN A 97 2.77 17.98 4.46
N TYR A 98 2.87 16.76 3.96
CA TYR A 98 2.19 15.60 4.52
C TYR A 98 3.21 14.55 4.95
N ALA A 99 3.07 14.05 6.16
CA ALA A 99 3.83 12.92 6.67
C ALA A 99 2.83 11.81 7.05
N PRO A 100 3.05 10.58 6.57
CA PRO A 100 2.19 9.46 6.96
C PRO A 100 2.29 9.24 8.48
N MET A 101 1.19 8.83 9.07
CA MET A 101 1.19 8.36 10.46
C MET A 101 1.74 6.94 10.48
N SER A 102 2.95 6.76 10.99
CA SER A 102 3.46 5.40 11.23
C SER A 102 2.76 4.78 12.44
N MET A 103 2.69 3.45 12.45
CA MET A 103 2.15 2.72 13.61
C MET A 103 2.92 3.05 14.89
N MET A 104 4.21 3.33 14.80
CA MET A 104 5.07 3.68 15.93
C MET A 104 4.69 5.04 16.54
N ASP A 105 4.28 6.00 15.70
CA ASP A 105 3.79 7.30 16.14
C ASP A 105 2.43 7.17 16.86
N MET A 106 1.57 6.27 16.39
CA MET A 106 0.28 5.98 17.01
C MET A 106 0.41 5.29 18.38
N MET A 107 1.43 4.46 18.57
CA MET A 107 1.68 3.76 19.85
C MET A 107 2.32 4.69 20.91
N GLY A 108 2.94 5.81 20.51
CA GLY A 108 3.77 6.64 21.39
C GLY A 108 3.03 7.61 22.28
N ASP A 109 1.98 8.33 21.86
CA ASP A 109 1.40 9.41 22.67
C ASP A 109 -0.11 9.71 22.44
N GLY A 110 -0.78 9.08 21.47
CA GLY A 110 -2.11 9.53 21.01
C GLY A 110 -3.32 8.79 21.59
N MET A 111 -3.18 7.56 22.06
CA MET A 111 -4.32 6.65 22.28
C MET A 111 -4.68 6.40 23.75
N ALA A 112 -3.98 6.98 24.70
CA ALA A 112 -4.22 6.72 26.13
C ALA A 112 -5.55 7.28 26.69
N GLY A 113 -6.45 7.78 25.86
CA GLY A 113 -7.69 8.41 26.28
C GLY A 113 -8.92 8.29 25.38
N MET A 114 -8.85 7.56 24.28
CA MET A 114 -10.03 7.38 23.40
C MET A 114 -10.85 6.14 23.80
N ASP A 115 -12.12 6.39 24.14
CA ASP A 115 -13.11 5.34 24.39
C ASP A 115 -13.69 4.87 23.05
N HIS A 116 -13.25 3.69 22.61
CA HIS A 116 -13.67 3.08 21.33
C HIS A 116 -14.98 2.27 21.43
N SER A 117 -15.64 2.25 22.57
CA SER A 117 -16.82 1.38 22.83
C SER A 117 -18.08 1.73 22.05
N ASN A 118 -18.12 2.88 21.35
CA ASN A 118 -19.28 3.36 20.60
C ASN A 118 -18.99 3.77 19.14
N MET A 119 -17.87 3.35 18.56
CA MET A 119 -17.59 3.65 17.15
C MET A 119 -18.28 2.65 16.23
N ASP A 120 -19.06 3.18 15.27
CA ASP A 120 -19.62 2.38 14.17
C ASP A 120 -18.51 2.04 13.18
N MET A 121 -18.02 0.81 13.26
CA MET A 121 -16.90 0.32 12.44
C MET A 121 -17.28 0.08 10.98
N SER A 122 -18.58 0.14 10.62
CA SER A 122 -19.06 -0.18 9.26
C SER A 122 -18.74 0.86 8.20
N ASN A 123 -18.34 2.07 8.61
CA ASN A 123 -18.02 3.20 7.72
C ASN A 123 -16.58 3.74 7.90
N MET A 124 -15.73 3.02 8.63
CA MET A 124 -14.34 3.45 8.81
C MET A 124 -13.54 3.16 7.54
N PRO A 125 -12.67 4.09 7.12
CA PRO A 125 -11.76 3.80 6.01
C PRO A 125 -10.84 2.63 6.38
N ALA A 126 -10.43 1.84 5.39
CA ALA A 126 -9.53 0.70 5.57
C ALA A 126 -8.18 1.09 6.24
N THR A 127 -7.86 2.37 6.21
CA THR A 127 -6.69 3.00 6.84
C THR A 127 -6.96 3.45 8.28
N ASP A 128 -8.01 2.94 8.96
CA ASP A 128 -8.24 3.31 10.35
C ASP A 128 -7.13 2.76 11.27
N PRO A 129 -6.46 3.64 12.04
CA PRO A 129 -5.37 3.24 12.93
C PRO A 129 -5.75 2.18 13.94
N ALA A 130 -6.99 2.20 14.43
CA ALA A 130 -7.45 1.22 15.42
C ALA A 130 -7.66 -0.16 14.80
N MET A 131 -8.16 -0.24 13.57
CA MET A 131 -8.24 -1.49 12.82
C MET A 131 -6.87 -2.07 12.56
N MET A 132 -5.92 -1.22 12.12
CA MET A 132 -4.54 -1.64 11.88
C MET A 132 -3.88 -2.20 13.13
N MET A 133 -3.99 -1.50 14.27
CA MET A 133 -3.44 -2.00 15.53
C MET A 133 -4.07 -3.33 15.95
N GLY A 134 -5.38 -3.50 15.71
CA GLY A 134 -6.07 -4.77 15.98
C GLY A 134 -5.56 -5.90 15.11
N MET A 135 -5.33 -5.66 13.83
CA MET A 135 -4.79 -6.62 12.87
C MET A 135 -3.34 -7.01 13.24
N MET A 136 -2.48 -6.04 13.48
CA MET A 136 -1.08 -6.29 13.90
C MET A 136 -0.98 -7.02 15.25
N ALA A 137 -1.85 -6.69 16.21
CA ALA A 137 -1.94 -7.46 17.45
C ALA A 137 -2.44 -8.90 17.23
N GLY A 138 -3.21 -9.13 16.17
CA GLY A 138 -3.59 -10.46 15.68
C GLY A 138 -2.37 -11.22 15.17
N PHE A 139 -1.59 -10.61 14.27
CA PHE A 139 -0.36 -11.19 13.71
C PHE A 139 0.65 -11.63 14.77
N ASN A 140 0.82 -10.83 15.82
CA ASN A 140 1.74 -11.14 16.91
C ASN A 140 1.40 -12.42 17.70
N ARG A 141 0.23 -13.02 17.46
CA ARG A 141 -0.20 -14.28 18.10
C ARG A 141 -0.03 -15.49 17.18
N LEU A 142 0.34 -15.27 15.93
CA LEU A 142 0.49 -16.30 14.91
C LEU A 142 1.96 -16.59 14.68
N GLU A 143 2.28 -17.81 14.28
CA GLU A 143 3.63 -18.27 14.00
C GLU A 143 3.67 -19.10 12.71
N GLY A 144 4.81 -19.08 12.02
CA GLY A 144 5.06 -19.90 10.83
C GLY A 144 3.97 -19.73 9.77
N MET A 145 3.42 -20.85 9.30
CA MET A 145 2.42 -20.89 8.22
C MET A 145 1.14 -20.13 8.56
N ASP A 146 0.67 -20.15 9.80
CA ASP A 146 -0.55 -19.42 10.20
C ASP A 146 -0.34 -17.90 10.09
N TYR A 147 0.86 -17.42 10.42
CA TYR A 147 1.23 -16.02 10.18
C TYR A 147 1.29 -15.71 8.68
N GLU A 148 1.95 -16.57 7.88
CA GLU A 148 2.10 -16.34 6.45
C GLU A 148 0.74 -16.25 5.75
N VAL A 149 -0.18 -17.16 6.06
CA VAL A 149 -1.55 -17.14 5.51
C VAL A 149 -2.27 -15.86 5.90
N ALA A 150 -2.25 -15.49 7.19
CA ALA A 150 -2.93 -14.28 7.65
C ALA A 150 -2.34 -13.00 7.05
N TRP A 151 -1.02 -12.93 6.87
CA TRP A 151 -0.35 -11.80 6.24
C TRP A 151 -0.76 -11.67 4.77
N LEU A 152 -0.73 -12.77 4.00
CA LEU A 152 -1.12 -12.79 2.59
C LEU A 152 -2.58 -12.39 2.40
N GLU A 153 -3.50 -12.97 3.18
CA GLU A 153 -4.92 -12.62 3.12
C GLU A 153 -5.16 -11.14 3.43
N SER A 154 -4.51 -10.61 4.47
CA SER A 154 -4.63 -9.21 4.84
C SER A 154 -4.04 -8.28 3.80
N MET A 155 -2.94 -8.66 3.14
CA MET A 155 -2.33 -7.86 2.09
C MET A 155 -3.17 -7.88 0.80
N ILE A 156 -3.85 -8.99 0.49
CA ILE A 156 -4.84 -9.05 -0.60
C ILE A 156 -5.97 -8.05 -0.37
N ASP A 157 -6.55 -8.04 0.83
CA ASP A 157 -7.62 -7.09 1.18
C ASP A 157 -7.12 -5.64 1.10
N HIS A 158 -5.93 -5.39 1.63
CA HIS A 158 -5.28 -4.08 1.56
C HIS A 158 -5.08 -3.62 0.11
N HIS A 159 -4.56 -4.48 -0.76
CA HIS A 159 -4.34 -4.14 -2.17
C HIS A 159 -5.66 -3.87 -2.93
N ASN A 160 -6.69 -4.65 -2.64
CA ASN A 160 -8.03 -4.39 -3.20
C ASN A 160 -8.54 -3.00 -2.84
N ASP A 161 -8.29 -2.52 -1.63
CA ASP A 161 -8.68 -1.16 -1.21
C ASP A 161 -7.93 -0.08 -1.99
N ALA A 162 -6.63 -0.23 -2.21
CA ALA A 162 -5.84 0.71 -3.02
C ALA A 162 -6.32 0.76 -4.48
N ILE A 163 -6.65 -0.42 -5.06
CA ILE A 163 -7.23 -0.52 -6.40
C ILE A 163 -8.54 0.28 -6.44
N HIS A 164 -9.45 0.07 -5.49
CA HIS A 164 -10.72 0.80 -5.43
C HIS A 164 -10.54 2.32 -5.21
N MET A 165 -9.53 2.73 -4.43
CA MET A 165 -9.21 4.15 -4.26
C MET A 165 -8.76 4.77 -5.58
N SER A 166 -7.90 4.06 -6.32
CA SER A 166 -7.35 4.49 -7.62
C SER A 166 -8.43 4.54 -8.69
N GLU A 167 -9.27 3.51 -8.80
CA GLU A 167 -10.42 3.49 -9.71
C GLU A 167 -11.35 4.68 -9.47
N ARG A 168 -11.70 4.97 -8.21
CA ARG A 168 -12.54 6.13 -7.86
C ARG A 168 -11.92 7.47 -8.23
N LEU A 169 -10.60 7.62 -8.17
CA LEU A 169 -9.92 8.80 -8.67
C LEU A 169 -10.10 8.89 -10.19
N LEU A 170 -9.77 7.83 -10.92
CA LEU A 170 -9.83 7.79 -12.38
C LEU A 170 -11.24 8.01 -12.93
N GLU A 171 -12.27 7.46 -12.28
CA GLU A 171 -13.68 7.65 -12.66
C GLU A 171 -14.14 9.09 -12.49
N ARG A 172 -13.73 9.77 -11.42
CA ARG A 172 -14.12 11.15 -11.13
C ARG A 172 -13.49 12.16 -12.07
N ASP A 173 -12.32 11.83 -12.58
CA ASP A 173 -11.47 12.71 -13.36
C ASP A 173 -11.49 12.38 -14.86
N ALA A 174 -12.48 11.58 -15.31
CA ALA A 174 -12.63 11.22 -16.73
C ALA A 174 -12.72 12.44 -17.67
N ASP A 175 -13.08 13.62 -17.14
CA ASP A 175 -13.21 14.88 -17.89
C ASP A 175 -11.94 15.76 -17.92
N SER A 176 -10.76 15.21 -17.63
CA SER A 176 -9.45 15.76 -18.04
C SER A 176 -8.90 17.02 -17.34
N ALA A 177 -9.38 17.41 -16.18
CA ALA A 177 -8.79 18.55 -15.46
C ALA A 177 -7.78 18.15 -14.36
N ALA A 178 -7.58 16.86 -14.14
CA ALA A 178 -6.65 16.31 -13.15
C ALA A 178 -5.21 16.29 -13.67
N HIS A 179 -4.24 16.27 -12.75
CA HIS A 179 -2.85 16.08 -13.12
C HIS A 179 -2.65 14.70 -13.77
N ALA A 180 -2.09 14.69 -14.98
CA ALA A 180 -1.92 13.46 -15.76
C ALA A 180 -1.01 12.46 -15.04
N GLU A 181 0.03 12.95 -14.39
CA GLU A 181 1.01 12.15 -13.66
C GLU A 181 0.37 11.40 -12.49
N LEU A 182 -0.58 12.03 -11.79
CA LEU A 182 -1.33 11.38 -10.70
C LEU A 182 -2.26 10.29 -11.23
N ARG A 183 -2.87 10.52 -12.40
CA ARG A 183 -3.69 9.51 -13.08
C ARG A 183 -2.87 8.33 -13.54
N ASP A 184 -1.69 8.59 -14.11
CA ASP A 184 -0.76 7.55 -14.55
C ASP A 184 -0.28 6.71 -13.34
N MET A 185 0.01 7.35 -12.20
CA MET A 185 0.34 6.64 -10.96
C MET A 185 -0.85 5.80 -10.46
N ALA A 186 -2.06 6.34 -10.45
CA ALA A 186 -3.24 5.59 -10.02
C ALA A 186 -3.46 4.35 -10.89
N GLN A 187 -3.24 4.44 -12.21
CA GLN A 187 -3.30 3.28 -13.10
C GLN A 187 -2.16 2.29 -12.82
N ALA A 188 -0.95 2.78 -12.58
CA ALA A 188 0.19 1.93 -12.24
C ALA A 188 -0.02 1.17 -10.93
N ILE A 189 -0.63 1.81 -9.92
CA ILE A 189 -1.03 1.16 -8.66
C ILE A 189 -2.02 0.01 -8.92
N ILE A 190 -3.06 0.25 -9.75
CA ILE A 190 -4.04 -0.80 -10.12
C ILE A 190 -3.33 -1.99 -10.77
N ASP A 191 -2.48 -1.72 -11.74
CA ASP A 191 -1.82 -2.78 -12.51
C ASP A 191 -0.86 -3.59 -11.62
N ALA A 192 0.00 -2.91 -10.84
CA ALA A 192 0.98 -3.55 -9.98
C ALA A 192 0.31 -4.37 -8.86
N GLN A 193 -0.66 -3.79 -8.16
CA GLN A 193 -1.30 -4.48 -7.03
C GLN A 193 -2.22 -5.60 -7.48
N THR A 194 -2.80 -5.54 -8.68
CA THR A 194 -3.52 -6.68 -9.28
C THR A 194 -2.58 -7.87 -9.53
N GLU A 195 -1.36 -7.62 -10.02
CA GLU A 195 -0.36 -8.68 -10.21
C GLU A 195 0.13 -9.24 -8.86
N GLU A 196 0.27 -8.40 -7.85
CA GLU A 196 0.65 -8.83 -6.50
C GLU A 196 -0.41 -9.72 -5.86
N ILE A 197 -1.68 -9.34 -5.95
CA ILE A 197 -2.80 -10.18 -5.48
C ILE A 197 -2.75 -11.56 -6.14
N ALA A 198 -2.55 -11.63 -7.46
CA ALA A 198 -2.48 -12.92 -8.16
C ALA A 198 -1.33 -13.81 -7.64
N ARG A 199 -0.17 -13.22 -7.32
CA ARG A 199 0.95 -13.96 -6.70
C ARG A 199 0.62 -14.44 -5.29
N TYR A 200 -0.03 -13.62 -4.47
CA TYR A 200 -0.42 -13.99 -3.11
C TYR A 200 -1.46 -15.11 -3.09
N GLU A 201 -2.44 -15.08 -4.00
CA GLU A 201 -3.41 -16.17 -4.18
C GLU A 201 -2.76 -17.48 -4.63
N GLU A 202 -1.74 -17.43 -5.50
CA GLU A 202 -0.96 -18.61 -5.89
C GLU A 202 -0.16 -19.19 -4.68
N MET A 203 0.43 -18.33 -3.86
CA MET A 203 1.10 -18.74 -2.63
C MET A 203 0.15 -19.43 -1.66
N LEU A 204 -1.02 -18.83 -1.39
CA LEU A 204 -2.06 -19.41 -0.52
C LEU A 204 -2.56 -20.77 -1.05
N THR A 205 -2.73 -20.90 -2.37
CA THR A 205 -3.12 -22.17 -3.01
C THR A 205 -2.06 -23.25 -2.79
N THR A 206 -0.79 -22.88 -2.91
CA THR A 206 0.34 -23.80 -2.71
C THR A 206 0.45 -24.24 -1.26
N MET A 207 0.26 -23.33 -0.30
CA MET A 207 0.26 -23.62 1.14
C MET A 207 -0.87 -24.56 1.53
N SER A 208 -2.06 -24.39 0.93
CA SER A 208 -3.24 -25.23 1.20
C SER A 208 -3.10 -26.68 0.68
N ALA A 209 -2.17 -26.91 -0.26
CA ALA A 209 -1.94 -28.22 -0.87
C ALA A 209 -0.81 -29.03 -0.21
N ALA A 210 -0.09 -28.46 0.74
CA ALA A 210 1.08 -29.05 1.42
C ALA A 210 0.72 -29.75 2.72
#